data_d57f81ddabf486efe57ac4b8ea985d8e
#
_entry.id   d57f81ddabf486efe57ac4b8ea985d8e
#
_cell.length_a   1.000
_cell.length_b   1.000
_cell.length_c   1.000
_cell.angle_alpha   90.00
_cell.angle_beta   90.00
_cell.angle_gamma   90.00
#
_symmetry.space_group_name_H-M   'P 1'
#
loop_
_entity.id
_entity.type
_entity.pdbx_description
1 polymer ?
#
loop_
_entity_poly.entity_id
_entity_poly.type
_entity_poly.pdbx_seq_one_letter_code
_entity_poly.pdbx_strand_id
1 'polypeptide(L)'
;MTVEDLLMFSYGIPPDMISGLPKWAKEAEFDAVAKAAHDTPPAALRLMLRALLAERFRLQSHQEDKPTPAYVLTVGKRGQKLQPASGTQPHCSWTDLPSGVSRRECQNMTMAELARQLPGLNRIGIDLPVVDKTGLDGAWDFHLDVRLAPANSGAIPDGPTIFDAFDQLGLKLETRKVPLPILVIDHIDQLTEN
;
A
#
# COMPACT_ATOMS: atom_id res chain seq x y z
N MET A 1 -16.57 -8.39 10.79
CA MET A 1 -15.24 -7.79 10.62
C MET A 1 -14.52 -7.76 11.96
N THR A 2 -13.19 -7.92 11.97
CA THR A 2 -12.39 -7.91 13.20
C THR A 2 -11.96 -6.49 13.58
N VAL A 3 -11.43 -6.32 14.82
CA VAL A 3 -10.81 -5.03 15.21
C VAL A 3 -9.56 -4.75 14.37
N GLU A 4 -8.80 -5.79 13.99
CA GLU A 4 -7.68 -5.65 13.07
C GLU A 4 -8.10 -5.03 11.73
N ASP A 5 -9.21 -5.51 11.14
CA ASP A 5 -9.77 -4.94 9.90
C ASP A 5 -10.13 -3.46 10.05
N LEU A 6 -10.74 -3.09 11.19
CA LEU A 6 -11.10 -1.71 11.49
C LEU A 6 -9.87 -0.81 11.63
N LEU A 7 -8.80 -1.31 12.27
CA LEU A 7 -7.52 -0.61 12.39
C LEU A 7 -6.86 -0.43 11.02
N MET A 8 -6.76 -1.51 10.24
CA MET A 8 -6.21 -1.47 8.89
C MET A 8 -6.93 -0.42 8.02
N PHE A 9 -8.26 -0.42 8.04
CA PHE A 9 -9.04 0.55 7.27
C PHE A 9 -8.84 1.99 7.79
N SER A 10 -8.89 2.19 9.12
CA SER A 10 -8.83 3.53 9.72
C SER A 10 -7.45 4.19 9.58
N TYR A 11 -6.38 3.41 9.67
CA TYR A 11 -5.01 3.90 9.52
C TYR A 11 -4.48 3.77 8.09
N GLY A 12 -5.11 2.96 7.25
CA GLY A 12 -4.67 2.71 5.87
C GLY A 12 -3.36 1.95 5.80
N ILE A 13 -3.15 1.02 6.74
CA ILE A 13 -1.93 0.21 6.88
C ILE A 13 -2.26 -1.28 6.81
N PRO A 14 -1.37 -2.13 6.29
CA PRO A 14 -1.54 -3.58 6.30
C PRO A 14 -1.32 -4.17 7.72
N PRO A 15 -1.75 -5.42 7.96
CA PRO A 15 -1.73 -6.02 9.30
C PRO A 15 -0.33 -6.19 9.89
N ASP A 16 0.68 -6.39 9.06
CA ASP A 16 2.10 -6.49 9.45
C ASP A 16 2.69 -5.16 9.95
N MET A 17 2.00 -4.05 9.71
CA MET A 17 2.32 -2.73 10.25
C MET A 17 1.61 -2.42 11.58
N ILE A 18 0.93 -3.40 12.17
CA ILE A 18 0.28 -3.30 13.48
C ILE A 18 0.99 -4.25 14.45
N SER A 19 1.39 -3.74 15.60
CA SER A 19 2.02 -4.57 16.65
C SER A 19 1.33 -4.38 18.00
N GLY A 20 1.44 -5.39 18.90
CA GLY A 20 0.81 -5.35 20.21
C GLY A 20 -0.68 -5.70 20.23
N LEU A 21 -1.28 -6.06 19.09
CA LEU A 21 -2.69 -6.42 19.02
C LEU A 21 -2.94 -7.80 19.65
N PRO A 22 -3.86 -7.92 20.63
CA PRO A 22 -4.16 -9.20 21.27
C PRO A 22 -4.88 -10.15 20.31
N LYS A 23 -4.80 -11.46 20.58
CA LYS A 23 -5.34 -12.50 19.70
C LYS A 23 -6.84 -12.34 19.42
N TRP A 24 -7.62 -12.01 20.44
CA TRP A 24 -9.07 -11.81 20.28
C TRP A 24 -9.42 -10.71 19.26
N ALA A 25 -8.62 -9.65 19.17
CA ALA A 25 -8.85 -8.53 18.27
C ALA A 25 -8.63 -8.90 16.78
N LYS A 26 -7.97 -10.03 16.53
CA LYS A 26 -7.77 -10.61 15.20
C LYS A 26 -8.82 -11.66 14.84
N GLU A 27 -9.45 -12.27 15.85
CA GLU A 27 -10.34 -13.43 15.67
C GLU A 27 -11.80 -13.12 15.96
N ALA A 28 -12.08 -12.21 16.91
CA ALA A 28 -13.45 -11.85 17.26
C ALA A 28 -14.07 -10.97 16.17
N GLU A 29 -15.20 -11.41 15.65
CA GLU A 29 -15.94 -10.66 14.66
C GLU A 29 -17.00 -9.77 15.31
N PHE A 30 -17.16 -8.58 14.78
CA PHE A 30 -18.13 -7.58 15.23
C PHE A 30 -18.95 -7.07 14.04
N ASP A 31 -20.22 -6.83 14.29
CA ASP A 31 -21.08 -6.07 13.40
C ASP A 31 -20.99 -4.59 13.78
N ALA A 32 -20.33 -3.81 12.94
CA ALA A 32 -20.17 -2.38 13.15
C ALA A 32 -21.10 -1.58 12.23
N VAL A 33 -22.02 -0.81 12.81
CA VAL A 33 -22.87 0.13 12.08
C VAL A 33 -22.53 1.54 12.55
N ALA A 34 -21.90 2.31 11.68
CA ALA A 34 -21.61 3.73 11.93
C ALA A 34 -22.28 4.58 10.85
N LYS A 35 -22.90 5.68 11.26
CA LYS A 35 -23.54 6.64 10.34
C LYS A 35 -22.76 7.95 10.36
N ALA A 36 -22.43 8.44 9.19
CA ALA A 36 -21.86 9.76 8.96
C ALA A 36 -22.80 10.61 8.09
N ALA A 37 -22.57 11.91 8.00
CA ALA A 37 -23.28 12.78 7.07
C ALA A 37 -23.02 12.33 5.63
N HIS A 38 -24.00 12.56 4.72
CA HIS A 38 -24.00 12.02 3.35
C HIS A 38 -22.72 12.33 2.57
N ASP A 39 -22.15 13.52 2.74
CA ASP A 39 -20.99 14.00 1.97
C ASP A 39 -19.67 13.96 2.78
N THR A 40 -19.57 13.06 3.77
CA THR A 40 -18.36 12.96 4.59
C THR A 40 -17.19 12.41 3.76
N PRO A 41 -16.08 13.17 3.60
CA PRO A 41 -14.92 12.70 2.84
C PRO A 41 -14.30 11.42 3.46
N PRO A 42 -13.74 10.52 2.66
CA PRO A 42 -13.11 9.27 3.14
C PRO A 42 -12.05 9.49 4.24
N ALA A 43 -11.28 10.58 4.15
CA ALA A 43 -10.30 10.92 5.18
C ALA A 43 -10.96 11.24 6.53
N ALA A 44 -12.08 11.96 6.52
CA ALA A 44 -12.84 12.26 7.73
C ALA A 44 -13.49 11.00 8.33
N LEU A 45 -14.01 10.09 7.48
CA LEU A 45 -14.55 8.80 7.92
C LEU A 45 -13.49 7.97 8.66
N ARG A 46 -12.25 7.95 8.17
CA ARG A 46 -11.14 7.26 8.85
C ARG A 46 -10.84 7.86 10.23
N LEU A 47 -10.84 9.18 10.35
CA LEU A 47 -10.63 9.85 11.64
C LEU A 47 -11.77 9.57 12.62
N MET A 48 -13.02 9.59 12.13
CA MET A 48 -14.19 9.24 12.94
C MET A 48 -14.12 7.81 13.44
N LEU A 49 -13.67 6.87 12.59
CA LEU A 49 -13.49 5.48 13.00
C LEU A 49 -12.40 5.34 14.06
N ARG A 50 -11.28 6.06 13.94
CA ARG A 50 -10.25 6.07 15.00
C ARG A 50 -10.79 6.58 16.33
N ALA A 51 -11.58 7.66 16.30
CA ALA A 51 -12.25 8.17 17.51
C ALA A 51 -13.20 7.14 18.12
N LEU A 52 -13.98 6.45 17.28
CA LEU A 52 -14.88 5.38 17.71
C LEU A 52 -14.12 4.22 18.37
N LEU A 53 -13.00 3.79 17.79
CA LEU A 53 -12.16 2.73 18.36
C LEU A 53 -11.55 3.17 19.69
N ALA A 54 -11.08 4.41 19.80
CA ALA A 54 -10.57 4.96 21.06
C ALA A 54 -11.66 5.01 22.15
N GLU A 55 -12.88 5.39 21.79
CA GLU A 55 -13.99 5.47 22.76
C GLU A 55 -14.50 4.09 23.16
N ARG A 56 -14.78 3.20 22.20
CA ARG A 56 -15.48 1.93 22.44
C ARG A 56 -14.56 0.85 23.01
N PHE A 57 -13.35 0.76 22.48
CA PHE A 57 -12.36 -0.24 22.87
C PHE A 57 -11.29 0.32 23.81
N ARG A 58 -11.43 1.59 24.25
CA ARG A 58 -10.38 2.31 25.00
C ARG A 58 -9.00 2.19 24.38
N LEU A 59 -8.99 2.16 23.05
CA LEU A 59 -7.77 2.00 22.28
C LEU A 59 -6.77 3.11 22.58
N GLN A 60 -5.58 2.71 23.03
CA GLN A 60 -4.41 3.58 23.13
C GLN A 60 -3.34 3.04 22.20
N SER A 61 -2.78 3.91 21.39
CA SER A 61 -1.78 3.52 20.40
C SER A 61 -0.84 4.68 20.10
N HIS A 62 0.36 4.36 19.68
CA HIS A 62 1.32 5.32 19.16
C HIS A 62 1.99 4.80 17.89
N GLN A 63 2.71 5.67 17.19
CA GLN A 63 3.55 5.26 16.06
C GLN A 63 5.00 5.16 16.51
N GLU A 64 5.67 4.10 16.09
CA GLU A 64 7.08 3.86 16.34
C GLU A 64 7.77 3.41 15.06
N ASP A 65 8.92 4.02 14.74
CA ASP A 65 9.72 3.59 13.59
C ASP A 65 10.46 2.28 13.90
N LYS A 66 10.10 1.21 13.19
CA LYS A 66 10.78 -0.09 13.32
C LYS A 66 11.43 -0.52 12.02
N PRO A 67 12.65 -1.14 12.11
CA PRO A 67 13.30 -1.74 10.94
C PRO A 67 12.42 -2.83 10.34
N THR A 68 11.71 -2.51 9.28
CA THR A 68 10.73 -3.38 8.60
C THR A 68 11.23 -3.72 7.21
N PRO A 69 11.11 -5.00 6.76
CA PRO A 69 11.38 -5.36 5.39
C PRO A 69 10.47 -4.56 4.45
N ALA A 70 11.05 -3.93 3.44
CA ALA A 70 10.33 -3.17 2.44
C ALA A 70 11.08 -3.19 1.11
N TYR A 71 10.37 -2.99 0.02
CA TYR A 71 11.00 -2.65 -1.24
C TYR A 71 11.39 -1.17 -1.24
N VAL A 72 12.62 -0.89 -1.59
CA VAL A 72 13.13 0.49 -1.73
C VAL A 72 13.30 0.79 -3.21
N LEU A 73 12.55 1.76 -3.70
CA LEU A 73 12.63 2.25 -5.07
C LEU A 73 13.70 3.34 -5.15
N THR A 74 14.68 3.15 -6.02
CA THR A 74 15.81 4.08 -6.21
C THR A 74 16.07 4.30 -7.70
N VAL A 75 16.84 5.33 -8.03
CA VAL A 75 17.37 5.51 -9.40
C VAL A 75 18.56 4.56 -9.62
N GLY A 76 18.50 3.80 -10.70
CA GLY A 76 19.57 2.90 -11.09
C GLY A 76 20.82 3.64 -11.60
N LYS A 77 21.96 2.93 -11.71
CA LYS A 77 23.25 3.52 -12.11
C LYS A 77 23.24 4.23 -13.46
N ARG A 78 22.34 3.86 -14.38
CA ARG A 78 22.23 4.45 -15.73
C ARG A 78 21.32 5.70 -15.77
N GLY A 79 20.80 6.14 -14.63
CA GLY A 79 19.83 7.21 -14.54
C GLY A 79 18.43 6.76 -14.96
N GLN A 80 17.45 7.59 -14.63
CA GLN A 80 16.03 7.35 -14.97
C GLN A 80 15.76 7.64 -16.45
N LYS A 81 14.75 6.97 -17.04
CA LYS A 81 14.28 7.13 -18.41
C LYS A 81 12.79 7.51 -18.47
N LEU A 82 12.31 8.13 -17.41
CA LEU A 82 10.94 8.61 -17.31
C LEU A 82 10.74 9.85 -18.19
N GLN A 83 9.52 10.07 -18.67
CA GLN A 83 9.15 11.29 -19.38
C GLN A 83 8.55 12.30 -18.38
N PRO A 84 8.89 13.60 -18.47
CA PRO A 84 8.18 14.60 -17.67
C PRO A 84 6.67 14.53 -17.93
N ALA A 85 5.87 14.75 -16.89
CA ALA A 85 4.41 14.66 -16.99
C ALA A 85 3.85 15.62 -18.05
N SER A 86 2.98 15.08 -18.90
CA SER A 86 2.26 15.85 -19.94
C SER A 86 0.84 16.27 -19.51
N GLY A 87 0.32 15.66 -18.43
CA GLY A 87 -1.04 15.86 -17.93
C GLY A 87 -1.09 16.69 -16.63
N THR A 88 -2.30 16.92 -16.13
CA THR A 88 -2.55 17.65 -14.88
C THR A 88 -3.11 16.79 -13.77
N GLN A 89 -3.57 15.58 -14.08
CA GLN A 89 -4.15 14.67 -13.08
C GLN A 89 -3.48 13.30 -13.14
N PRO A 90 -3.17 12.70 -11.97
CA PRO A 90 -2.62 11.35 -11.92
C PRO A 90 -3.61 10.32 -12.47
N HIS A 91 -3.18 9.52 -13.41
CA HIS A 91 -3.98 8.44 -13.98
C HIS A 91 -3.10 7.25 -14.35
N CYS A 92 -3.58 6.04 -14.06
CA CYS A 92 -2.99 4.81 -14.60
C CYS A 92 -4.09 3.89 -15.14
N SER A 93 -3.81 3.28 -16.27
CA SER A 93 -4.66 2.26 -16.89
C SER A 93 -3.89 0.98 -17.18
N TRP A 94 -4.62 -0.12 -17.32
CA TRP A 94 -4.08 -1.41 -17.74
C TRP A 94 -4.55 -1.76 -19.14
N THR A 95 -3.65 -2.29 -19.97
CA THR A 95 -3.95 -2.81 -21.30
C THR A 95 -3.24 -4.14 -21.49
N ASP A 96 -3.98 -5.17 -21.89
CA ASP A 96 -3.39 -6.47 -22.22
C ASP A 96 -2.86 -6.44 -23.66
N LEU A 97 -1.59 -6.82 -23.82
CA LEU A 97 -0.92 -6.89 -25.10
C LEU A 97 -1.07 -8.30 -25.71
N PRO A 98 -1.04 -8.43 -27.05
CA PRO A 98 -1.15 -9.74 -27.71
C PRO A 98 -0.09 -10.76 -27.28
N SER A 99 1.05 -10.29 -26.77
CA SER A 99 2.14 -11.14 -26.23
C SER A 99 1.79 -11.82 -24.89
N GLY A 100 0.63 -11.52 -24.30
CA GLY A 100 0.25 -11.96 -22.96
C GLY A 100 0.94 -11.18 -21.83
N VAL A 101 1.57 -10.07 -22.16
CA VAL A 101 2.09 -9.07 -21.21
C VAL A 101 1.01 -8.04 -20.95
N SER A 102 0.86 -7.60 -19.72
CA SER A 102 -0.03 -6.49 -19.36
C SER A 102 0.80 -5.23 -19.19
N ARG A 103 0.40 -4.17 -19.86
CA ARG A 103 1.01 -2.83 -19.76
C ARG A 103 0.22 -1.98 -18.80
N ARG A 104 0.88 -1.45 -17.76
CA ARG A 104 0.37 -0.37 -16.95
C ARG A 104 0.92 0.96 -17.45
N GLU A 105 0.09 1.76 -18.06
CA GLU A 105 0.45 3.11 -18.49
C GLU A 105 0.03 4.12 -17.43
N CYS A 106 0.98 4.92 -16.97
CA CYS A 106 0.78 5.96 -15.96
C CYS A 106 1.14 7.33 -16.50
N GLN A 107 0.29 8.31 -16.23
CA GLN A 107 0.47 9.71 -16.58
C GLN A 107 0.39 10.57 -15.32
N ASN A 108 1.22 11.61 -15.28
CA ASN A 108 1.28 12.57 -14.18
C ASN A 108 1.42 11.92 -12.79
N MET A 109 2.22 10.86 -12.68
CA MET A 109 2.41 10.08 -11.47
C MET A 109 3.69 10.49 -10.75
N THR A 110 3.60 10.83 -9.46
CA THR A 110 4.79 10.99 -8.60
C THR A 110 5.34 9.63 -8.19
N MET A 111 6.66 9.55 -7.91
CA MET A 111 7.27 8.30 -7.44
C MET A 111 6.74 7.87 -6.07
N ALA A 112 6.44 8.82 -5.20
CA ALA A 112 5.81 8.56 -3.91
C ALA A 112 4.40 7.95 -4.06
N GLU A 113 3.58 8.47 -4.98
CA GLU A 113 2.25 7.93 -5.25
C GLU A 113 2.32 6.54 -5.89
N LEU A 114 3.25 6.33 -6.83
CA LEU A 114 3.53 5.02 -7.41
C LEU A 114 3.90 4.02 -6.32
N ALA A 115 4.87 4.34 -5.46
CA ALA A 115 5.31 3.48 -4.37
C ALA A 115 4.15 3.09 -3.44
N ARG A 116 3.27 4.04 -3.12
CA ARG A 116 2.09 3.80 -2.29
C ARG A 116 1.07 2.86 -2.94
N GLN A 117 0.94 2.88 -4.28
CA GLN A 117 -0.03 2.06 -5.01
C GLN A 117 0.46 0.63 -5.28
N LEU A 118 1.78 0.41 -5.38
CA LEU A 118 2.36 -0.89 -5.78
C LEU A 118 1.91 -2.07 -4.90
N PRO A 119 1.88 -1.98 -3.55
CA PRO A 119 1.45 -3.11 -2.72
C PRO A 119 -0.02 -3.51 -2.92
N GLY A 120 -0.85 -2.59 -3.40
CA GLY A 120 -2.27 -2.86 -3.73
C GLY A 120 -2.48 -3.50 -5.11
N LEU A 121 -1.42 -3.64 -5.92
CA LEU A 121 -1.52 -4.24 -7.24
C LEU A 121 -1.32 -5.75 -7.14
N ASN A 122 -2.43 -6.46 -7.08
CA ASN A 122 -2.41 -7.92 -7.07
C ASN A 122 -1.72 -8.49 -8.33
N ARG A 123 -1.07 -9.65 -8.19
CA ARG A 123 -0.50 -10.44 -9.31
C ARG A 123 0.80 -9.89 -9.92
N ILE A 124 1.43 -8.87 -9.32
CA ILE A 124 2.75 -8.35 -9.78
C ILE A 124 3.93 -8.80 -8.89
N GLY A 125 3.67 -9.55 -7.81
CA GLY A 125 4.70 -10.06 -6.91
C GLY A 125 5.25 -9.02 -5.92
N ILE A 126 4.48 -7.98 -5.59
CA ILE A 126 4.82 -7.01 -4.55
C ILE A 126 3.96 -7.31 -3.31
N ASP A 127 4.59 -7.90 -2.31
CA ASP A 127 4.00 -8.36 -1.06
C ASP A 127 4.47 -7.58 0.18
N LEU A 128 5.43 -6.68 0.01
CA LEU A 128 5.96 -5.80 1.06
C LEU A 128 5.63 -4.33 0.76
N PRO A 129 5.66 -3.46 1.78
CA PRO A 129 5.60 -2.02 1.59
C PRO A 129 6.67 -1.54 0.60
N VAL A 130 6.35 -0.49 -0.16
CA VAL A 130 7.31 0.13 -1.08
C VAL A 130 7.62 1.54 -0.60
N VAL A 131 8.91 1.86 -0.50
CA VAL A 131 9.41 3.17 -0.07
C VAL A 131 10.11 3.85 -1.22
N ASP A 132 9.65 5.06 -1.56
CA ASP A 132 10.32 5.91 -2.53
C ASP A 132 11.59 6.53 -1.93
N LYS A 133 12.72 6.23 -2.53
CA LYS A 133 14.05 6.81 -2.27
C LYS A 133 14.71 7.20 -3.59
N THR A 134 13.92 7.51 -4.62
CA THR A 134 14.44 7.93 -5.92
C THR A 134 15.03 9.34 -5.89
N GLY A 135 14.51 10.21 -5.02
CA GLY A 135 14.87 11.63 -5.00
C GLY A 135 14.37 12.37 -6.25
N LEU A 136 13.43 11.80 -7.01
CA LEU A 136 12.86 12.43 -8.19
C LEU A 136 11.67 13.29 -7.81
N ASP A 137 11.84 14.59 -7.93
CA ASP A 137 10.75 15.56 -7.73
C ASP A 137 9.83 15.62 -8.95
N GLY A 138 8.59 16.04 -8.71
CA GLY A 138 7.59 16.22 -9.75
C GLY A 138 6.86 14.94 -10.14
N ALA A 139 6.21 14.98 -11.29
CA ALA A 139 5.41 13.90 -11.82
C ALA A 139 5.93 13.44 -13.19
N TRP A 140 5.63 12.19 -13.53
CA TRP A 140 6.24 11.49 -14.65
C TRP A 140 5.21 10.69 -15.44
N ASP A 141 5.43 10.58 -16.74
CA ASP A 141 4.72 9.68 -17.62
C ASP A 141 5.62 8.48 -17.95
N PHE A 142 5.09 7.27 -17.82
CA PHE A 142 5.82 6.03 -18.07
C PHE A 142 4.86 4.85 -18.26
N HIS A 143 5.39 3.72 -18.70
CA HIS A 143 4.67 2.45 -18.69
C HIS A 143 5.51 1.34 -18.06
N LEU A 144 4.82 0.38 -17.47
CA LEU A 144 5.38 -0.83 -16.88
C LEU A 144 4.78 -2.04 -17.61
N ASP A 145 5.63 -2.80 -18.27
CA ASP A 145 5.24 -4.03 -18.97
C ASP A 145 5.55 -5.22 -18.08
N VAL A 146 4.51 -5.91 -17.63
CA VAL A 146 4.64 -7.03 -16.69
C VAL A 146 3.79 -8.21 -17.12
N ARG A 147 4.25 -9.42 -16.82
CA ARG A 147 3.38 -10.59 -16.89
C ARG A 147 2.69 -10.77 -15.53
N LEU A 148 1.37 -10.71 -15.54
CA LEU A 148 0.59 -10.90 -14.32
C LEU A 148 0.54 -12.38 -13.96
N ALA A 149 0.76 -12.71 -12.69
CA ALA A 149 0.54 -14.06 -12.19
C ALA A 149 -0.92 -14.50 -12.39
N PRO A 150 -1.20 -15.79 -12.63
CA PRO A 150 -2.56 -16.28 -12.61
C PRO A 150 -3.22 -15.94 -11.28
N ALA A 151 -4.52 -15.64 -11.30
CA ALA A 151 -5.26 -15.34 -10.09
C ALA A 151 -5.14 -16.52 -9.09
N ASN A 152 -4.84 -16.21 -7.84
CA ASN A 152 -4.73 -17.17 -6.72
C ASN A 152 -3.69 -18.29 -6.89
N SER A 153 -2.70 -18.12 -7.77
CA SER A 153 -1.73 -19.18 -8.05
C SER A 153 -0.47 -19.14 -7.18
N GLY A 154 -0.10 -17.97 -6.63
CA GLY A 154 1.19 -17.78 -5.97
C GLY A 154 2.41 -18.06 -6.88
N ALA A 155 2.19 -18.37 -8.15
CA ALA A 155 3.22 -18.71 -9.12
C ALA A 155 3.93 -17.44 -9.61
N ILE A 156 5.24 -17.53 -9.81
CA ILE A 156 5.99 -16.51 -10.53
C ILE A 156 5.72 -16.72 -12.02
N PRO A 157 5.15 -15.74 -12.75
CA PRO A 157 4.87 -15.91 -14.16
C PRO A 157 6.17 -15.96 -14.98
N ASP A 158 6.17 -16.77 -16.01
CA ASP A 158 7.27 -16.80 -17.00
C ASP A 158 7.15 -15.58 -17.93
N GLY A 159 8.04 -14.61 -17.76
CA GLY A 159 8.04 -13.36 -18.54
C GLY A 159 8.52 -12.15 -17.74
N PRO A 160 8.34 -10.91 -18.26
CA PRO A 160 8.83 -9.73 -17.60
C PRO A 160 8.14 -9.51 -16.25
N THR A 161 8.95 -9.35 -15.23
CA THR A 161 8.54 -9.05 -13.86
C THR A 161 8.41 -7.54 -13.64
N ILE A 162 7.82 -7.14 -12.51
CA ILE A 162 7.80 -5.72 -12.12
C ILE A 162 9.22 -5.18 -11.89
N PHE A 163 10.15 -6.00 -11.45
CA PHE A 163 11.57 -5.62 -11.25
C PHE A 163 12.24 -5.32 -12.60
N ASP A 164 11.98 -6.15 -13.62
CA ASP A 164 12.49 -5.93 -14.99
C ASP A 164 11.89 -4.63 -15.58
N ALA A 165 10.62 -4.38 -15.34
CA ALA A 165 9.95 -3.17 -15.82
C ALA A 165 10.56 -1.90 -15.20
N PHE A 166 10.89 -1.92 -13.90
CA PHE A 166 11.59 -0.81 -13.27
C PHE A 166 13.02 -0.65 -13.80
N ASP A 167 13.77 -1.73 -14.00
CA ASP A 167 15.11 -1.68 -14.58
C ASP A 167 15.10 -1.06 -16.00
N GLN A 168 14.08 -1.32 -16.81
CA GLN A 168 13.89 -0.69 -18.12
C GLN A 168 13.69 0.82 -18.04
N LEU A 169 13.01 1.30 -17.00
CA LEU A 169 12.83 2.72 -16.70
C LEU A 169 14.06 3.38 -16.05
N GLY A 170 15.13 2.59 -15.82
CA GLY A 170 16.33 3.06 -15.12
C GLY A 170 16.11 3.27 -13.63
N LEU A 171 15.10 2.64 -13.09
CA LEU A 171 14.80 2.58 -11.65
C LEU A 171 15.19 1.20 -11.10
N LYS A 172 15.36 1.10 -9.80
CA LYS A 172 15.70 -0.15 -9.13
C LYS A 172 14.82 -0.37 -7.92
N LEU A 173 14.26 -1.57 -7.81
CA LEU A 173 13.46 -1.99 -6.67
C LEU A 173 14.18 -3.11 -5.92
N GLU A 174 14.60 -2.86 -4.68
CA GLU A 174 15.37 -3.80 -3.87
C GLU A 174 14.74 -3.98 -2.49
N THR A 175 14.74 -5.21 -1.98
CA THR A 175 14.33 -5.48 -0.61
C THR A 175 15.40 -5.02 0.37
N ARG A 176 15.03 -4.17 1.33
CA ARG A 176 15.89 -3.69 2.42
C ARG A 176 15.08 -3.57 3.70
N LYS A 177 15.76 -3.63 4.86
CA LYS A 177 15.16 -3.20 6.13
C LYS A 177 15.31 -1.69 6.24
N VAL A 178 14.17 -1.02 6.37
CA VAL A 178 14.11 0.44 6.54
C VAL A 178 13.22 0.78 7.73
N PRO A 179 13.48 1.89 8.44
CA PRO A 179 12.57 2.34 9.48
C PRO A 179 11.25 2.74 8.84
N LEU A 180 10.17 2.05 9.23
CA LEU A 180 8.80 2.38 8.84
C LEU A 180 7.96 2.62 10.08
N PRO A 181 7.06 3.61 10.04
CA PRO A 181 6.15 3.86 11.14
C PRO A 181 5.14 2.71 11.25
N ILE A 182 5.23 1.94 12.33
CA ILE A 182 4.24 0.93 12.68
C ILE A 182 3.30 1.47 13.74
N LEU A 183 2.07 0.99 13.74
CA LEU A 183 1.10 1.27 14.78
C LEU A 183 1.32 0.29 15.94
N VAL A 184 1.72 0.81 17.09
CA VAL A 184 1.87 0.01 18.31
C VAL A 184 0.61 0.20 19.15
N ILE A 185 -0.03 -0.91 19.51
CA ILE A 185 -1.19 -0.92 20.39
C ILE A 185 -0.69 -1.04 21.82
N ASP A 186 -0.86 0.03 22.59
CA ASP A 186 -0.48 0.09 24.01
C ASP A 186 -1.53 -0.52 24.90
N HIS A 187 -2.80 -0.30 24.54
CA HIS A 187 -3.94 -0.82 25.29
C HIS A 187 -5.17 -0.95 24.39
N ILE A 188 -5.96 -2.01 24.62
CA ILE A 188 -7.25 -2.21 23.99
C ILE A 188 -8.12 -3.14 24.86
N ASP A 189 -9.34 -2.71 25.18
CA ASP A 189 -10.32 -3.51 25.92
C ASP A 189 -11.19 -4.35 24.97
N GLN A 190 -11.46 -5.58 25.37
CA GLN A 190 -12.46 -6.41 24.70
C GLN A 190 -13.87 -5.95 25.11
N LEU A 191 -14.74 -5.76 24.11
CA LEU A 191 -16.14 -5.50 24.40
C LEU A 191 -16.77 -6.76 25.01
N THR A 192 -17.36 -6.60 26.18
CA THR A 192 -18.22 -7.63 26.78
C THR A 192 -19.65 -7.42 26.24
N GLU A 193 -20.27 -8.48 25.75
CA GLU A 193 -21.72 -8.46 25.48
C GLU A 193 -22.47 -8.08 26.74
N ASN A 194 -23.33 -7.06 26.62
CA ASN A 194 -24.34 -6.72 27.65
C ASN A 194 -25.63 -7.45 27.35
#